data_3e58e54ab8498da6539256ce21ca07e8
#
_entry.id   3e58e54ab8498da6539256ce21ca07e8
#
_cell.length_a   1.000
_cell.length_b   1.000
_cell.length_c   1.000
_cell.angle_alpha   90.00
_cell.angle_beta   90.00
_cell.angle_gamma   90.00
#
_symmetry.space_group_name_H-M   'P 1'
#
loop_
_entity.id
_entity.type
_entity.pdbx_description
1 polymer ?
#
loop_
_entity_poly.entity_id
_entity_poly.type
_entity_poly.pdbx_seq_one_letter_code
_entity_poly.pdbx_strand_id
1 'polypeptide(L)'
;PATVYLAFTNAGTMAENAALLEEYALRGTFFLTAAEINADPALCRALYAAGHILGVTVPEDCETVAASLLEANEALCRALNFKTLFALLPAWQQEGIVDFAVLTRPQGPVSAEFAAQQSDTAQLLVLSENAAQALATLHTANASIELLRETTKLP
;
A
#
# COMPACT_ATOMS: atom_id res chain seq x y z
N PRO A 1 20.71 -7.12 -5.04
CA PRO A 1 19.50 -6.61 -5.71
C PRO A 1 18.77 -5.59 -4.85
N ALA A 2 18.02 -4.71 -5.50
CA ALA A 2 17.21 -3.74 -4.82
C ALA A 2 16.07 -4.42 -4.07
N THR A 3 15.69 -3.89 -2.91
CA THR A 3 14.53 -4.34 -2.15
C THR A 3 13.40 -3.33 -2.33
N VAL A 4 12.23 -3.81 -2.75
CA VAL A 4 11.09 -2.94 -3.04
C VAL A 4 9.85 -3.48 -2.31
N TYR A 5 9.12 -2.58 -1.66
CA TYR A 5 7.82 -2.86 -1.08
C TYR A 5 6.76 -2.24 -1.99
N LEU A 6 5.81 -3.04 -2.44
CA LEU A 6 4.74 -2.56 -3.32
C LEU A 6 3.53 -2.11 -2.50
N ALA A 7 3.13 -0.87 -2.70
CA ALA A 7 1.94 -0.29 -2.11
C ALA A 7 0.98 0.15 -3.21
N PHE A 8 -0.29 -0.17 -3.05
CA PHE A 8 -1.33 0.13 -4.04
C PHE A 8 -2.38 1.05 -3.44
N THR A 9 -2.76 2.06 -4.18
CA THR A 9 -3.85 2.97 -3.86
C THR A 9 -4.85 2.97 -5.01
N ASN A 10 -5.99 3.64 -4.86
CA ASN A 10 -7.06 3.70 -5.86
C ASN A 10 -7.77 2.36 -6.03
N ALA A 11 -8.85 2.19 -5.27
CA ALA A 11 -9.64 0.95 -5.28
C ALA A 11 -10.07 0.50 -6.68
N GLY A 12 -10.29 1.45 -7.60
CA GLY A 12 -10.70 1.15 -8.97
C GLY A 12 -9.69 0.33 -9.78
N THR A 13 -8.42 0.30 -9.39
CA THR A 13 -7.39 -0.47 -10.08
C THR A 13 -6.91 -1.69 -9.28
N MET A 14 -7.39 -1.88 -8.06
CA MET A 14 -6.84 -2.89 -7.16
C MET A 14 -7.10 -4.32 -7.61
N ALA A 15 -8.28 -4.63 -8.10
CA ALA A 15 -8.58 -5.98 -8.58
C ALA A 15 -7.69 -6.37 -9.75
N GLU A 16 -7.48 -5.45 -10.70
CA GLU A 16 -6.59 -5.63 -11.84
C GLU A 16 -5.15 -5.83 -11.39
N ASN A 17 -4.68 -4.99 -10.47
CA ASN A 17 -3.31 -5.08 -9.96
C ASN A 17 -3.09 -6.35 -9.13
N ALA A 18 -4.09 -6.81 -8.38
CA ALA A 18 -3.99 -8.07 -7.66
C ALA A 18 -3.84 -9.26 -8.63
N ALA A 19 -4.56 -9.23 -9.75
CA ALA A 19 -4.42 -10.25 -10.79
C ALA A 19 -3.01 -10.27 -11.40
N LEU A 20 -2.44 -9.07 -11.64
CA LEU A 20 -1.06 -8.95 -12.12
C LEU A 20 -0.05 -9.52 -11.10
N LEU A 21 -0.22 -9.20 -9.83
CA LEU A 21 0.65 -9.73 -8.78
C LEU A 21 0.60 -11.25 -8.73
N GLU A 22 -0.58 -11.85 -8.92
CA GLU A 22 -0.73 -13.28 -8.94
C GLU A 22 0.10 -13.91 -10.07
N GLU A 23 0.12 -13.29 -11.26
CA GLU A 23 0.93 -13.77 -12.38
C GLU A 23 2.42 -13.80 -12.05
N TYR A 24 2.90 -12.89 -11.22
CA TYR A 24 4.29 -12.82 -10.79
C TYR A 24 4.55 -13.58 -9.47
N ALA A 25 3.53 -14.21 -8.89
CA ALA A 25 3.60 -14.83 -7.56
C ALA A 25 4.05 -13.85 -6.48
N LEU A 26 3.59 -12.59 -6.56
CA LEU A 26 3.94 -11.52 -5.64
C LEU A 26 2.76 -11.13 -4.75
N ARG A 27 3.09 -10.49 -3.63
CA ARG A 27 2.11 -9.90 -2.70
C ARG A 27 2.46 -8.44 -2.48
N GLY A 28 1.44 -7.65 -2.17
CA GLY A 28 1.61 -6.23 -1.90
C GLY A 28 0.70 -5.76 -0.78
N THR A 29 0.80 -4.48 -0.46
CA THR A 29 -0.04 -3.82 0.54
C THR A 29 -1.01 -2.89 -0.18
N PHE A 30 -2.30 -3.07 0.07
CA PHE A 30 -3.35 -2.28 -0.54
C PHE A 30 -3.92 -1.32 0.50
N PHE A 31 -3.77 -0.02 0.25
CA PHE A 31 -4.22 1.03 1.16
C PHE A 31 -5.52 1.63 0.65
N LEU A 32 -6.56 1.60 1.49
CA LEU A 32 -7.89 2.08 1.11
C LEU A 32 -8.36 3.17 2.07
N THR A 33 -9.15 4.09 1.54
CA THR A 33 -9.86 5.09 2.35
C THR A 33 -11.14 4.48 2.93
N ALA A 34 -11.71 5.14 3.94
CA ALA A 34 -12.99 4.71 4.51
C ALA A 34 -14.08 4.61 3.43
N ALA A 35 -14.16 5.60 2.55
CA ALA A 35 -15.15 5.59 1.48
C ALA A 35 -14.99 4.40 0.54
N GLU A 36 -13.75 4.06 0.18
CA GLU A 36 -13.46 2.93 -0.70
C GLU A 36 -13.83 1.59 -0.03
N ILE A 37 -13.50 1.43 1.25
CA ILE A 37 -13.84 0.21 1.99
C ILE A 37 -15.37 0.05 2.09
N ASN A 38 -16.06 1.12 2.44
CA ASN A 38 -17.52 1.09 2.59
C ASN A 38 -18.23 0.84 1.25
N ALA A 39 -17.66 1.34 0.15
CA ALA A 39 -18.24 1.15 -1.17
C ALA A 39 -18.09 -0.29 -1.69
N ASP A 40 -17.01 -0.98 -1.32
CA ASP A 40 -16.73 -2.33 -1.83
C ASP A 40 -16.02 -3.20 -0.78
N PRO A 41 -16.73 -3.64 0.26
CA PRO A 41 -16.12 -4.52 1.26
C PRO A 41 -15.73 -5.90 0.69
N ALA A 42 -16.39 -6.33 -0.39
CA ALA A 42 -16.03 -7.59 -1.05
C ALA A 42 -14.63 -7.54 -1.67
N LEU A 43 -14.22 -6.39 -2.20
CA LEU A 43 -12.85 -6.18 -2.69
C LEU A 43 -11.85 -6.40 -1.55
N CYS A 44 -12.10 -5.81 -0.39
CA CYS A 44 -11.22 -5.97 0.78
C CYS A 44 -11.08 -7.45 1.17
N ARG A 45 -12.19 -8.18 1.21
CA ARG A 45 -12.17 -9.61 1.54
C ARG A 45 -11.38 -10.41 0.50
N ALA A 46 -11.55 -10.10 -0.79
CA ALA A 46 -10.85 -10.78 -1.87
C ALA A 46 -9.33 -10.55 -1.79
N LEU A 47 -8.91 -9.31 -1.55
CA LEU A 47 -7.49 -8.96 -1.41
C LEU A 47 -6.87 -9.68 -0.22
N TYR A 48 -7.56 -9.69 0.91
CA TYR A 48 -7.08 -10.38 2.10
C TYR A 48 -6.97 -11.89 1.88
N ALA A 49 -7.98 -12.50 1.27
CA ALA A 49 -7.99 -13.92 0.97
C ALA A 49 -6.86 -14.33 0.03
N ALA A 50 -6.45 -13.43 -0.86
CA ALA A 50 -5.33 -13.66 -1.78
C ALA A 50 -3.95 -13.51 -1.11
N GLY A 51 -3.91 -13.16 0.18
CA GLY A 51 -2.66 -13.07 0.95
C GLY A 51 -2.02 -11.69 0.97
N HIS A 52 -2.71 -10.67 0.47
CA HIS A 52 -2.19 -9.30 0.53
C HIS A 52 -2.41 -8.69 1.90
N ILE A 53 -1.63 -7.67 2.22
CA ILE A 53 -1.84 -6.84 3.40
C ILE A 53 -2.83 -5.74 3.04
N LEU A 54 -3.74 -5.45 3.95
CA LEU A 54 -4.62 -4.29 3.84
C LEU A 54 -4.18 -3.22 4.82
N GLY A 55 -4.08 -2.01 4.34
CA GLY A 55 -3.81 -0.83 5.14
C GLY A 55 -4.86 0.22 4.90
N VAL A 56 -4.77 1.31 5.62
CA VAL A 56 -5.69 2.44 5.50
C VAL A 56 -4.95 3.68 5.03
N THR A 57 -5.66 4.54 4.36
CA THR A 57 -5.14 5.82 3.88
C THR A 57 -6.26 6.86 3.86
N VAL A 58 -5.93 8.06 3.47
CA VAL A 58 -6.86 9.17 3.35
C VAL A 58 -6.65 9.86 2.00
N PRO A 59 -7.66 10.62 1.50
CA PRO A 59 -7.44 11.46 0.33
C PRO A 59 -6.30 12.46 0.56
N GLU A 60 -5.60 12.83 -0.50
CA GLU A 60 -4.44 13.74 -0.41
C GLU A 60 -4.80 15.11 0.17
N ASP A 61 -6.03 15.56 -0.02
CA ASP A 61 -6.54 16.85 0.48
C ASP A 61 -7.20 16.76 1.85
N CYS A 62 -7.10 15.64 2.53
CA CYS A 62 -7.74 15.40 3.82
C CYS A 62 -7.13 16.31 4.89
N GLU A 63 -7.98 17.06 5.60
CA GLU A 63 -7.57 17.96 6.69
C GLU A 63 -7.64 17.30 8.07
N THR A 64 -8.30 16.14 8.19
CA THR A 64 -8.52 15.43 9.44
C THR A 64 -7.87 14.04 9.39
N VAL A 65 -6.57 14.00 9.11
CA VAL A 65 -5.87 12.75 8.79
C VAL A 65 -6.01 11.71 9.90
N ALA A 66 -5.70 12.05 11.14
CA ALA A 66 -5.77 11.09 12.24
C ALA A 66 -7.17 10.49 12.41
N ALA A 67 -8.20 11.34 12.47
CA ALA A 67 -9.57 10.90 12.62
C ALA A 67 -10.04 10.08 11.41
N SER A 68 -9.65 10.48 10.21
CA SER A 68 -10.04 9.79 8.98
C SER A 68 -9.36 8.43 8.84
N LEU A 69 -8.12 8.27 9.32
CA LEU A 69 -7.47 6.97 9.38
C LEU A 69 -8.18 6.03 10.36
N LEU A 70 -8.60 6.53 11.52
CA LEU A 70 -9.36 5.74 12.47
C LEU A 70 -10.72 5.32 11.90
N GLU A 71 -11.38 6.22 11.19
CA GLU A 71 -12.64 5.93 10.49
C GLU A 71 -12.45 4.82 9.45
N ALA A 72 -11.36 4.89 8.67
CA ALA A 72 -11.03 3.86 7.69
C ALA A 72 -10.78 2.51 8.38
N ASN A 73 -10.14 2.52 9.54
CA ASN A 73 -9.89 1.29 10.29
C ASN A 73 -11.18 0.69 10.86
N GLU A 74 -12.13 1.53 11.28
CA GLU A 74 -13.47 1.08 11.67
C GLU A 74 -14.22 0.45 10.49
N ALA A 75 -14.12 1.05 9.31
CA ALA A 75 -14.71 0.50 8.09
C ALA A 75 -14.10 -0.87 7.76
N LEU A 76 -12.79 -1.00 7.90
CA LEU A 76 -12.10 -2.26 7.66
C LEU A 76 -12.54 -3.34 8.67
N CYS A 77 -12.72 -2.95 9.92
CA CYS A 77 -13.22 -3.85 10.96
C CYS A 77 -14.62 -4.36 10.62
N ARG A 78 -15.49 -3.51 10.09
CA ARG A 78 -16.82 -3.95 9.63
C ARG A 78 -16.74 -4.94 8.48
N ALA A 79 -15.77 -4.77 7.59
CA ALA A 79 -15.62 -5.64 6.41
C ALA A 79 -14.94 -6.98 6.74
N LEU A 80 -13.97 -7.00 7.65
CA LEU A 80 -13.07 -8.12 7.86
C LEU A 80 -12.97 -8.63 9.30
N ASN A 81 -13.59 -7.96 10.25
CA ASN A 81 -13.51 -8.25 11.70
C ASN A 81 -12.12 -8.06 12.30
N PHE A 82 -11.27 -7.28 11.67
CA PHE A 82 -9.99 -6.87 12.27
C PHE A 82 -9.61 -5.47 11.79
N LYS A 83 -8.70 -4.85 12.53
CA LYS A 83 -8.10 -3.56 12.20
C LYS A 83 -6.67 -3.77 11.73
N THR A 84 -6.18 -2.84 10.92
CA THR A 84 -4.80 -2.89 10.43
C THR A 84 -3.90 -1.97 11.26
N LEU A 85 -2.62 -2.30 11.30
CA LEU A 85 -1.57 -1.46 11.88
C LEU A 85 -0.79 -0.68 10.82
N PHE A 86 -1.20 -0.78 9.55
CA PHE A 86 -0.52 -0.15 8.42
C PHE A 86 -1.32 1.05 7.92
N ALA A 87 -0.67 2.20 7.81
CA ALA A 87 -1.30 3.40 7.28
C ALA A 87 -0.35 4.10 6.31
N LEU A 88 -0.90 4.57 5.20
CA LEU A 88 -0.19 5.40 4.23
C LEU A 88 -0.67 6.84 4.41
N LEU A 89 0.27 7.72 4.77
CA LEU A 89 -0.01 9.13 5.02
C LEU A 89 0.11 9.95 3.73
N PRO A 90 -0.61 11.08 3.64
CA PRO A 90 -0.29 12.07 2.60
C PRO A 90 1.17 12.50 2.71
N ALA A 91 1.80 12.82 1.58
CA ALA A 91 3.22 13.18 1.53
C ALA A 91 3.56 14.37 2.43
N TRP A 92 2.61 15.29 2.65
CA TRP A 92 2.81 16.49 3.47
C TRP A 92 2.71 16.26 4.98
N GLN A 93 2.15 15.11 5.42
CA GLN A 93 1.95 14.83 6.85
C GLN A 93 3.29 14.49 7.50
N GLN A 94 3.67 15.24 8.53
CA GLN A 94 4.96 15.06 9.18
C GLN A 94 4.88 14.33 10.52
N GLU A 95 3.85 14.58 11.32
CA GLU A 95 3.76 14.06 12.68
C GLU A 95 2.32 14.00 13.19
N GLY A 96 2.11 13.54 14.41
CA GLY A 96 0.82 13.58 15.10
C GLY A 96 -0.05 12.33 14.95
N ILE A 97 0.48 11.27 14.34
CA ILE A 97 -0.25 10.02 14.16
C ILE A 97 0.44 8.93 15.01
N VAL A 98 -0.28 8.32 15.94
CA VAL A 98 0.32 7.38 16.91
C VAL A 98 -0.32 5.99 16.97
N ASP A 99 -1.45 5.79 16.32
CA ASP A 99 -2.26 4.57 16.48
C ASP A 99 -1.90 3.45 15.50
N PHE A 100 -0.78 3.58 14.79
CA PHE A 100 -0.36 2.60 13.78
C PHE A 100 1.08 2.19 13.99
N ALA A 101 1.37 0.90 13.82
CA ALA A 101 2.73 0.37 13.94
C ALA A 101 3.61 0.75 12.76
N VAL A 102 3.03 0.82 11.56
CA VAL A 102 3.76 1.20 10.35
C VAL A 102 3.04 2.38 9.72
N LEU A 103 3.68 3.54 9.83
CA LEU A 103 3.24 4.76 9.17
C LEU A 103 4.21 5.00 8.01
N THR A 104 3.68 5.05 6.83
CA THR A 104 4.49 5.29 5.65
C THR A 104 3.90 6.42 4.83
N ARG A 105 4.72 7.04 3.99
CA ARG A 105 4.28 8.08 3.06
C ARG A 105 5.17 8.04 1.84
N PRO A 106 4.66 8.51 0.69
CA PRO A 106 5.50 8.58 -0.50
C PRO A 106 6.71 9.49 -0.25
N GLN A 107 7.87 9.03 -0.66
CA GLN A 107 9.13 9.79 -0.57
C GLN A 107 9.36 10.67 -1.80
N GLY A 108 8.29 11.24 -2.33
CA GLY A 108 8.31 11.93 -3.62
C GLY A 108 7.99 10.95 -4.74
N PRO A 109 8.06 11.39 -6.01
CA PRO A 109 7.75 10.50 -7.12
C PRO A 109 8.86 9.45 -7.26
N VAL A 110 8.57 8.23 -6.83
CA VAL A 110 9.46 7.08 -7.01
C VAL A 110 8.96 6.27 -8.19
N SER A 111 9.78 6.11 -9.20
CA SER A 111 9.47 5.25 -10.34
C SER A 111 10.02 3.84 -10.11
N ALA A 112 9.48 2.86 -10.85
CA ALA A 112 9.98 1.50 -10.80
C ALA A 112 11.46 1.43 -11.24
N GLU A 113 11.85 2.24 -12.23
CA GLU A 113 13.22 2.35 -12.71
C GLU A 113 14.15 2.84 -11.61
N PHE A 114 13.74 3.89 -10.89
CA PHE A 114 14.53 4.42 -9.78
C PHE A 114 14.65 3.37 -8.65
N ALA A 115 13.53 2.78 -8.25
CA ALA A 115 13.52 1.77 -7.18
C ALA A 115 14.40 0.58 -7.51
N ALA A 116 14.41 0.14 -8.77
CA ALA A 116 15.20 -0.99 -9.24
C ALA A 116 16.71 -0.74 -9.16
N GLN A 117 17.13 0.51 -9.13
CA GLN A 117 18.55 0.88 -9.08
C GLN A 117 19.09 1.06 -7.67
N GLN A 118 18.22 1.07 -6.66
CA GLN A 118 18.63 1.26 -5.27
C GLN A 118 19.03 -0.09 -4.67
N SER A 119 20.29 -0.23 -4.27
CA SER A 119 20.80 -1.47 -3.71
C SER A 119 20.97 -1.43 -2.19
N ASP A 120 21.13 -0.23 -1.62
CA ASP A 120 21.47 -0.06 -0.21
C ASP A 120 20.28 0.30 0.67
N THR A 121 19.18 0.72 0.06
CA THR A 121 18.00 1.20 0.78
C THR A 121 16.74 0.55 0.21
N ALA A 122 15.89 0.04 1.08
CA ALA A 122 14.58 -0.44 0.65
C ALA A 122 13.71 0.75 0.20
N GLN A 123 12.95 0.55 -0.85
CA GLN A 123 12.07 1.58 -1.41
C GLN A 123 10.62 1.16 -1.32
N LEU A 124 9.75 2.10 -0.97
CA LEU A 124 8.32 1.93 -1.07
C LEU A 124 7.86 2.49 -2.42
N LEU A 125 7.34 1.64 -3.27
CA LEU A 125 6.80 2.04 -4.57
C LEU A 125 5.28 2.07 -4.48
N VAL A 126 4.70 3.26 -4.60
CA VAL A 126 3.25 3.46 -4.53
C VAL A 126 2.68 3.51 -5.95
N LEU A 127 1.74 2.62 -6.23
CA LEU A 127 1.12 2.46 -7.54
C LEU A 127 -0.39 2.71 -7.43
N SER A 128 -0.92 3.61 -8.24
CA SER A 128 -2.34 3.97 -8.25
C SER A 128 -3.04 3.64 -9.58
N GLU A 129 -2.30 3.18 -10.57
CA GLU A 129 -2.79 2.83 -11.90
C GLU A 129 -2.44 1.38 -12.22
N ASN A 130 -2.60 0.98 -13.48
CA ASN A 130 -2.20 -0.35 -13.92
C ASN A 130 -0.70 -0.54 -13.72
N ALA A 131 -0.33 -1.57 -12.96
CA ALA A 131 1.05 -1.81 -12.55
C ALA A 131 1.85 -2.69 -13.51
N ALA A 132 1.32 -3.03 -14.67
CA ALA A 132 1.96 -3.99 -15.57
C ALA A 132 3.38 -3.59 -15.94
N GLN A 133 3.59 -2.34 -16.35
CA GLN A 133 4.92 -1.87 -16.73
C GLN A 133 5.87 -1.80 -15.55
N ALA A 134 5.40 -1.34 -14.40
CA ALA A 134 6.22 -1.26 -13.19
C ALA A 134 6.70 -2.66 -12.77
N LEU A 135 5.80 -3.65 -12.77
CA LEU A 135 6.16 -5.02 -12.41
C LEU A 135 7.13 -5.63 -13.42
N ALA A 136 6.95 -5.36 -14.71
CA ALA A 136 7.87 -5.83 -15.74
C ALA A 136 9.27 -5.23 -15.54
N THR A 137 9.37 -3.94 -15.22
CA THR A 137 10.63 -3.25 -14.95
C THR A 137 11.35 -3.87 -13.75
N LEU A 138 10.62 -4.08 -12.65
CA LEU A 138 11.19 -4.68 -11.44
C LEU A 138 11.62 -6.13 -11.67
N HIS A 139 10.85 -6.89 -12.41
CA HIS A 139 11.17 -8.27 -12.75
C HIS A 139 12.45 -8.35 -13.59
N THR A 140 12.56 -7.51 -14.63
CA THR A 140 13.74 -7.44 -15.51
C THR A 140 14.98 -7.06 -14.72
N ALA A 141 14.86 -6.16 -13.75
CA ALA A 141 15.96 -5.74 -12.88
C ALA A 141 16.28 -6.74 -11.76
N ASN A 142 15.51 -7.80 -11.65
CA ASN A 142 15.64 -8.81 -10.60
C ASN A 142 15.57 -8.22 -9.19
N ALA A 143 14.70 -7.23 -9.00
CA ALA A 143 14.47 -6.62 -7.70
C ALA A 143 13.83 -7.62 -6.74
N SER A 144 14.20 -7.53 -5.46
CA SER A 144 13.58 -8.33 -4.40
C SER A 144 12.32 -7.62 -3.94
N ILE A 145 11.17 -8.23 -4.18
CA ILE A 145 9.88 -7.68 -3.75
C ILE A 145 9.51 -8.33 -2.43
N GLU A 146 9.41 -7.50 -1.41
CA GLU A 146 9.10 -7.97 -0.06
C GLU A 146 7.81 -7.36 0.45
N LEU A 147 7.18 -8.03 1.39
CA LEU A 147 5.93 -7.59 2.01
C LEU A 147 6.23 -6.84 3.30
N LEU A 148 5.52 -5.74 3.53
CA LEU A 148 5.66 -4.95 4.76
C LEU A 148 5.37 -5.81 6.00
N ARG A 149 6.12 -5.56 7.07
CA ARG A 149 5.94 -6.18 8.39
C ARG A 149 5.84 -5.05 9.42
N GLU A 150 5.30 -5.36 10.58
CA GLU A 150 5.20 -4.39 11.67
C GLU A 150 6.56 -3.82 12.09
N THR A 151 7.64 -4.53 11.81
CA THR A 151 9.01 -4.12 12.13
C THR A 151 9.75 -3.51 10.96
N THR A 152 9.11 -3.39 9.79
CA THR A 152 9.73 -2.82 8.59
C THR A 152 10.07 -1.35 8.82
N LYS A 153 11.30 -0.97 8.49
CA LYS A 153 11.75 0.42 8.54
C LYS A 153 12.02 0.90 7.12
N LEU A 154 11.39 2.02 6.79
CA LEU A 154 11.57 2.69 5.50
C LEU A 154 12.34 3.99 5.71
N PRO A 155 13.08 4.46 4.69
CA PRO A 155 13.84 5.70 4.78
C PRO A 155 12.95 6.92 4.98
#